data_53422537add1ff44882381f34b3a6b46
#
_entry.id   53422537add1ff44882381f34b3a6b46
#
_cell.length_a   1.000
_cell.length_b   1.000
_cell.length_c   1.000
_cell.angle_alpha   90.00
_cell.angle_beta   90.00
_cell.angle_gamma   90.00
#
_symmetry.space_group_name_H-M   'P 1'
#
loop_
_entity.id
_entity.type
_entity.pdbx_description
1 polymer ?
#
loop_
_entity_poly.entity_id
_entity_poly.type
_entity_poly.pdbx_seq_one_letter_code
_entity_poly.pdbx_strand_id
1 'polypeptide(L)'
;MNEMKGNSMAVFNSNDIYPVSADSELPFEQHRDIFHLTGIDQEETILLLYPPSKDDKTREILFIRKSDNHTKVWEGEKLSRKQANELSGIDNIYYIDDFKDILSSIATKVDTFYINKNEHYRANSPVETREDRFISWLLKNYPAHNVAKSNPILQRQRSIKHPDEIDQIKKACDITRKGFNRVLKFVKPGVWEYEIEAEFIHEFINSSSKGFAYSPIIASGNDNNVLHYIKNNKQCKSGELILMDVGAEYGNYSSDMTRTVPVSGKFSKRQKEIYNAVLRVKNEATKLLTVGNNWKIFHEQVGEIMTKELLEVGLIDKNDIKNQTKKSPAYKKYFMHGTSHHLGLDTHDYGLLEDPFQENMVFTVEPGIYIPDEGFGIRLEDDVVIQAQGGPKNLMSNIAIEVDEIEEIMNS
;
A
#
# COMPACT_ATOMS: atom_id res chain seq x y z
N MET A 1 7.42 22.17 5.28
CA MET A 1 7.22 23.64 5.43
C MET A 1 7.94 24.47 4.36
N ASN A 2 9.15 24.16 3.95
CA ASN A 2 9.90 24.98 2.97
C ASN A 2 9.25 25.12 1.57
N GLU A 3 8.38 24.19 1.21
CA GLU A 3 7.62 24.24 -0.05
C GLU A 3 6.25 24.94 0.09
N MET A 4 5.87 25.34 1.29
CA MET A 4 4.63 26.10 1.53
C MET A 4 4.84 27.59 1.21
N LYS A 5 3.77 28.27 0.80
CA LYS A 5 3.79 29.74 0.62
C LYS A 5 4.15 30.42 1.93
N GLY A 6 4.92 31.53 1.87
CA GLY A 6 5.47 32.19 3.05
C GLY A 6 4.42 32.75 4.04
N ASN A 7 3.18 33.01 3.59
CA ASN A 7 2.09 33.51 4.44
C ASN A 7 0.94 32.51 4.49
N SER A 8 1.22 31.32 5.03
CA SER A 8 0.26 30.23 5.03
C SER A 8 0.32 29.40 6.31
N MET A 9 -0.71 28.58 6.51
CA MET A 9 -0.72 27.49 7.47
C MET A 9 -1.30 26.22 6.83
N ALA A 10 -0.97 25.05 7.39
CA ALA A 10 -1.56 23.78 7.02
C ALA A 10 -2.15 23.09 8.23
N VAL A 11 -3.22 22.34 8.02
CA VAL A 11 -3.84 21.49 9.05
C VAL A 11 -4.00 20.09 8.52
N PHE A 12 -3.62 19.11 9.34
CA PHE A 12 -3.74 17.69 9.06
C PHE A 12 -4.54 17.04 10.18
N ASN A 13 -5.60 16.32 9.82
CA ASN A 13 -6.46 15.65 10.78
C ASN A 13 -6.19 14.12 10.78
N SER A 14 -6.34 13.49 11.96
CA SER A 14 -6.50 12.03 12.06
C SER A 14 -7.76 11.58 11.33
N ASN A 15 -7.87 10.30 11.03
CA ASN A 15 -9.13 9.71 10.64
C ASN A 15 -10.13 9.69 11.81
N ASP A 16 -11.40 9.40 11.51
CA ASP A 16 -12.39 9.03 12.52
C ASP A 16 -12.26 7.55 12.88
N ILE A 17 -12.78 7.17 14.04
CA ILE A 17 -13.19 5.81 14.32
C ILE A 17 -14.49 5.58 13.54
N TYR A 18 -14.52 4.57 12.68
CA TYR A 18 -15.67 4.30 11.81
C TYR A 18 -16.70 3.40 12.53
N PRO A 19 -17.92 3.89 12.79
CA PRO A 19 -18.97 3.09 13.42
C PRO A 19 -19.51 2.05 12.43
N VAL A 20 -19.71 0.82 12.92
CA VAL A 20 -20.31 -0.29 12.16
C VAL A 20 -21.79 -0.42 12.49
N SER A 21 -22.11 -0.57 13.78
CA SER A 21 -23.49 -0.68 14.27
C SER A 21 -23.53 -0.49 15.79
N ALA A 22 -24.60 0.08 16.34
CA ALA A 22 -24.79 0.31 17.76
C ALA A 22 -23.53 0.90 18.44
N ASP A 23 -22.83 0.10 19.24
CA ASP A 23 -21.58 0.42 19.92
C ASP A 23 -20.35 -0.30 19.31
N SER A 24 -20.52 -0.88 18.13
CA SER A 24 -19.45 -1.56 17.41
C SER A 24 -18.78 -0.65 16.38
N GLU A 25 -17.47 -0.67 16.33
CA GLU A 25 -16.64 0.13 15.43
C GLU A 25 -15.56 -0.71 14.75
N LEU A 26 -15.03 -0.23 13.63
CA LEU A 26 -13.84 -0.81 13.01
C LEU A 26 -12.59 -0.42 13.82
N PRO A 27 -11.54 -1.25 13.81
CA PRO A 27 -10.25 -0.84 14.36
C PRO A 27 -9.81 0.51 13.79
N PHE A 28 -9.27 1.37 14.65
CA PHE A 28 -8.79 2.67 14.23
C PHE A 28 -7.59 2.53 13.28
N GLU A 29 -7.65 3.22 12.16
CA GLU A 29 -6.58 3.38 11.20
C GLU A 29 -6.22 4.86 11.05
N GLN A 30 -4.96 5.20 11.33
CA GLN A 30 -4.51 6.59 11.25
C GLN A 30 -4.44 7.08 9.80
N HIS A 31 -4.77 8.37 9.60
CA HIS A 31 -4.53 9.03 8.32
C HIS A 31 -3.02 9.05 8.02
N ARG A 32 -2.64 8.48 6.89
CA ARG A 32 -1.22 8.21 6.58
C ARG A 32 -0.34 9.46 6.55
N ASP A 33 -0.89 10.60 6.14
CA ASP A 33 -0.12 11.86 6.09
C ASP A 33 0.19 12.40 7.49
N ILE A 34 -0.75 12.38 8.42
CA ILE A 34 -0.47 12.82 9.80
C ILE A 34 0.47 11.85 10.49
N PHE A 35 0.34 10.54 10.24
CA PHE A 35 1.29 9.55 10.72
C PHE A 35 2.70 9.81 10.18
N HIS A 36 2.84 10.02 8.85
CA HIS A 36 4.12 10.37 8.21
C HIS A 36 4.78 11.60 8.83
N LEU A 37 3.98 12.63 9.16
CA LEU A 37 4.50 13.89 9.69
C LEU A 37 4.80 13.86 11.20
N THR A 38 4.19 12.95 11.97
CA THR A 38 4.24 12.98 13.44
C THR A 38 4.61 11.66 14.11
N GLY A 39 4.45 10.54 13.43
CA GLY A 39 4.55 9.20 14.04
C GLY A 39 3.42 8.86 15.03
N ILE A 40 2.40 9.72 15.17
CA ILE A 40 1.30 9.51 16.13
C ILE A 40 0.21 8.63 15.50
N ASP A 41 -0.05 7.49 16.14
CA ASP A 41 -1.11 6.55 15.78
C ASP A 41 -2.22 6.57 16.83
N GLN A 42 -2.94 7.67 16.91
CA GLN A 42 -4.05 7.89 17.84
C GLN A 42 -5.12 8.74 17.19
N GLU A 43 -6.37 8.40 17.44
CA GLU A 43 -7.54 9.18 17.02
C GLU A 43 -7.54 10.59 17.63
N GLU A 44 -8.36 11.47 17.06
CA GLU A 44 -8.52 12.87 17.53
C GLU A 44 -7.19 13.62 17.65
N THR A 45 -6.26 13.33 16.72
CA THR A 45 -4.98 14.03 16.61
C THR A 45 -5.06 15.04 15.47
N ILE A 46 -4.52 16.24 15.68
CA ILE A 46 -4.41 17.29 14.64
C ILE A 46 -3.01 17.85 14.67
N LEU A 47 -2.40 18.01 13.49
CA LEU A 47 -1.16 18.75 13.30
C LEU A 47 -1.46 20.07 12.59
N LEU A 48 -1.00 21.18 13.17
CA LEU A 48 -1.03 22.50 12.56
C LEU A 48 0.42 22.96 12.28
N LEU A 49 0.69 23.30 11.03
CA LEU A 49 1.98 23.85 10.60
C LEU A 49 1.80 25.35 10.29
N TYR A 50 2.65 26.19 10.92
CA TYR A 50 2.62 27.64 10.75
C TYR A 50 4.03 28.17 10.41
N PRO A 51 4.50 28.06 9.15
CA PRO A 51 5.85 28.47 8.73
C PRO A 51 6.23 29.93 9.03
N PRO A 52 5.28 30.90 8.98
CA PRO A 52 5.62 32.31 9.25
C PRO A 52 6.02 32.60 10.71
N SER A 53 5.85 31.69 11.63
CA SER A 53 6.23 31.93 13.03
C SER A 53 7.73 32.26 13.14
N LYS A 54 8.04 33.29 13.93
CA LYS A 54 9.41 33.64 14.30
C LYS A 54 9.97 32.76 15.41
N ASP A 55 9.11 32.13 16.17
CA ASP A 55 9.45 31.17 17.21
C ASP A 55 9.33 29.74 16.62
N ASP A 56 10.44 29.06 16.52
CA ASP A 56 10.49 27.70 15.96
C ASP A 56 9.54 26.74 16.69
N LYS A 57 9.35 26.95 18.00
CA LYS A 57 8.41 26.14 18.82
C LYS A 57 6.95 26.28 18.40
N THR A 58 6.56 27.40 17.79
CA THR A 58 5.18 27.62 17.33
C THR A 58 4.98 27.35 15.85
N ARG A 59 5.99 26.87 15.14
CA ARG A 59 5.86 26.47 13.73
C ARG A 59 5.14 25.15 13.57
N GLU A 60 5.23 24.28 14.55
CA GLU A 60 4.60 22.96 14.58
C GLU A 60 3.81 22.84 15.88
N ILE A 61 2.52 22.64 15.77
CA ILE A 61 1.61 22.54 16.92
C ILE A 61 0.82 21.24 16.77
N LEU A 62 0.99 20.36 17.74
CA LEU A 62 0.28 19.09 17.80
C LEU A 62 -0.86 19.17 18.82
N PHE A 63 -2.04 18.71 18.42
CA PHE A 63 -3.19 18.58 19.29
C PHE A 63 -3.52 17.10 19.46
N ILE A 64 -3.71 16.68 20.71
CA ILE A 64 -4.02 15.30 21.07
C ILE A 64 -5.26 15.22 21.95
N ARG A 65 -5.92 14.08 21.93
CA ARG A 65 -7.06 13.80 22.80
C ARG A 65 -6.62 13.79 24.27
N LYS A 66 -7.40 14.45 25.14
CA LYS A 66 -7.18 14.42 26.58
C LYS A 66 -7.68 13.10 27.16
N SER A 67 -6.87 12.47 28.00
CA SER A 67 -7.27 11.29 28.78
C SER A 67 -7.83 11.73 30.12
N ASP A 68 -9.12 11.53 30.36
CA ASP A 68 -9.78 11.71 31.65
C ASP A 68 -10.01 10.35 32.34
N ASN A 69 -10.61 10.37 33.55
CA ASN A 69 -10.87 9.14 34.29
C ASN A 69 -11.89 8.22 33.61
N HIS A 70 -12.83 8.77 32.86
CA HIS A 70 -13.81 7.99 32.10
C HIS A 70 -13.12 7.30 30.94
N THR A 71 -12.38 8.05 30.13
CA THR A 71 -11.59 7.51 28.99
C THR A 71 -10.65 6.40 29.44
N LYS A 72 -9.94 6.59 30.56
CA LYS A 72 -9.00 5.59 31.10
C LYS A 72 -9.69 4.27 31.46
N VAL A 73 -10.89 4.33 31.99
CA VAL A 73 -11.65 3.14 32.42
C VAL A 73 -12.23 2.38 31.22
N TRP A 74 -12.71 3.09 30.21
CA TRP A 74 -13.47 2.49 29.10
C TRP A 74 -12.63 2.21 27.86
N GLU A 75 -11.64 3.05 27.56
CA GLU A 75 -10.87 2.99 26.31
C GLU A 75 -9.36 2.79 26.54
N GLY A 76 -8.93 2.82 27.81
CA GLY A 76 -7.51 2.82 28.14
C GLY A 76 -6.89 4.22 28.16
N GLU A 77 -5.59 4.27 28.49
CA GLU A 77 -4.88 5.54 28.60
C GLU A 77 -4.48 6.07 27.22
N LYS A 78 -4.81 7.33 26.93
CA LYS A 78 -4.37 8.01 25.72
C LYS A 78 -2.98 8.64 25.92
N LEU A 79 -2.31 9.02 24.84
CA LEU A 79 -0.97 9.62 24.91
C LEU A 79 -0.97 10.88 25.78
N SER A 80 -0.03 10.93 26.72
CA SER A 80 0.30 12.17 27.41
C SER A 80 1.08 13.12 26.49
N ARG A 81 1.11 14.41 26.80
CA ARG A 81 1.93 15.38 26.05
C ARG A 81 3.42 14.97 26.00
N LYS A 82 3.95 14.37 27.06
CA LYS A 82 5.32 13.89 27.11
C LYS A 82 5.55 12.75 26.12
N GLN A 83 4.68 11.74 26.09
CA GLN A 83 4.78 10.63 25.15
C GLN A 83 4.60 11.10 23.70
N ALA A 84 3.65 12.02 23.46
CA ALA A 84 3.47 12.59 22.12
C ALA A 84 4.70 13.39 21.66
N ASN A 85 5.37 14.14 22.57
CA ASN A 85 6.66 14.80 22.25
C ASN A 85 7.77 13.78 21.95
N GLU A 86 7.90 12.74 22.77
CA GLU A 86 8.90 11.69 22.56
C GLU A 86 8.73 10.96 21.21
N LEU A 87 7.49 10.78 20.78
CA LEU A 87 7.17 10.12 19.49
C LEU A 87 7.34 11.06 18.29
N SER A 88 6.83 12.30 18.39
CA SER A 88 6.77 13.22 17.25
C SER A 88 7.95 14.17 17.13
N GLY A 89 8.70 14.38 18.22
CA GLY A 89 9.71 15.44 18.31
C GLY A 89 9.13 16.87 18.38
N ILE A 90 7.79 17.03 18.42
CA ILE A 90 7.12 18.33 18.47
C ILE A 90 7.02 18.80 19.91
N ASP A 91 7.58 19.97 20.22
CA ASP A 91 7.58 20.51 21.59
C ASP A 91 6.24 21.12 21.99
N ASN A 92 5.49 21.67 21.02
CA ASN A 92 4.31 22.46 21.28
C ASN A 92 3.04 21.62 21.15
N ILE A 93 2.61 21.04 22.27
CA ILE A 93 1.51 20.08 22.30
C ILE A 93 0.36 20.61 23.19
N TYR A 94 -0.83 20.67 22.62
CA TYR A 94 -2.07 21.05 23.26
C TYR A 94 -3.08 19.91 23.29
N TYR A 95 -4.17 20.10 24.01
CA TYR A 95 -5.32 19.23 23.89
C TYR A 95 -6.24 19.71 22.77
N ILE A 96 -7.01 18.80 22.20
CA ILE A 96 -7.86 19.08 21.03
C ILE A 96 -8.91 20.17 21.30
N ASP A 97 -9.30 20.34 22.55
CA ASP A 97 -10.25 21.40 22.99
C ASP A 97 -9.71 22.80 22.68
N ASP A 98 -8.39 23.00 22.72
CA ASP A 98 -7.71 24.27 22.46
C ASP A 98 -7.57 24.59 20.96
N PHE A 99 -7.86 23.62 20.07
CA PHE A 99 -7.58 23.71 18.64
C PHE A 99 -8.22 24.93 17.96
N LYS A 100 -9.53 25.14 18.17
CA LYS A 100 -10.27 26.20 17.48
C LYS A 100 -9.77 27.59 17.86
N ASP A 101 -9.44 27.82 19.10
CA ASP A 101 -8.96 29.12 19.61
C ASP A 101 -7.56 29.41 19.05
N ILE A 102 -6.66 28.42 19.08
CA ILE A 102 -5.31 28.55 18.53
C ILE A 102 -5.36 28.76 17.01
N LEU A 103 -6.13 27.94 16.29
CA LEU A 103 -6.33 28.10 14.84
C LEU A 103 -6.85 29.49 14.51
N SER A 104 -7.86 29.99 15.22
CA SER A 104 -8.45 31.33 15.00
C SER A 104 -7.40 32.42 15.19
N SER A 105 -6.56 32.31 16.21
CA SER A 105 -5.50 33.29 16.49
C SER A 105 -4.44 33.35 15.40
N ILE A 106 -4.16 32.23 14.70
CA ILE A 106 -3.19 32.11 13.61
C ILE A 106 -3.85 32.52 12.29
N ALA A 107 -5.11 32.13 12.07
CA ALA A 107 -5.84 32.40 10.84
C ALA A 107 -5.87 33.89 10.48
N THR A 108 -5.93 34.79 11.49
CA THR A 108 -5.90 36.25 11.29
C THR A 108 -4.53 36.75 10.76
N LYS A 109 -3.49 35.91 10.73
CA LYS A 109 -2.12 36.27 10.38
C LYS A 109 -1.64 35.64 9.08
N VAL A 110 -2.49 34.86 8.41
CA VAL A 110 -2.16 34.16 7.16
C VAL A 110 -3.20 34.46 6.08
N ASP A 111 -2.80 34.30 4.83
CA ASP A 111 -3.69 34.51 3.67
C ASP A 111 -4.09 33.20 3.00
N THR A 112 -3.39 32.09 3.30
CA THR A 112 -3.57 30.82 2.62
C THR A 112 -3.64 29.64 3.60
N PHE A 113 -4.64 28.79 3.43
CA PHE A 113 -4.74 27.49 4.10
C PHE A 113 -4.32 26.37 3.14
N TYR A 114 -3.39 25.52 3.57
CA TYR A 114 -3.14 24.24 2.95
C TYR A 114 -4.08 23.20 3.53
N ILE A 115 -4.85 22.55 2.66
CA ILE A 115 -5.80 21.49 3.01
C ILE A 115 -5.26 20.14 2.54
N ASN A 116 -5.60 19.08 3.26
CA ASN A 116 -5.12 17.72 3.02
C ASN A 116 -6.21 16.78 2.51
N LYS A 117 -6.89 17.16 1.44
CA LYS A 117 -7.90 16.28 0.82
C LYS A 117 -7.21 15.09 0.14
N ASN A 118 -7.75 13.87 0.32
CA ASN A 118 -7.26 12.71 -0.42
C ASN A 118 -7.55 12.88 -1.93
N GLU A 119 -6.50 13.09 -2.72
CA GLU A 119 -6.55 13.26 -4.18
C GLU A 119 -5.90 12.09 -4.91
N HIS A 120 -5.69 10.96 -4.25
CA HIS A 120 -5.20 9.77 -4.92
C HIS A 120 -6.18 9.35 -6.02
N TYR A 121 -5.69 9.04 -7.23
CA TYR A 121 -6.52 8.75 -8.40
C TYR A 121 -7.45 7.54 -8.23
N ARG A 122 -7.17 6.67 -7.27
CA ARG A 122 -8.03 5.53 -6.87
C ARG A 122 -8.98 5.90 -5.72
N ALA A 123 -8.86 7.09 -5.12
CA ALA A 123 -9.74 7.49 -4.04
C ALA A 123 -11.17 7.64 -4.54
N ASN A 124 -12.07 6.83 -4.03
CA ASN A 124 -13.50 6.88 -4.32
C ASN A 124 -14.26 6.49 -3.05
N SER A 125 -14.50 7.46 -2.17
CA SER A 125 -15.28 7.24 -0.96
C SER A 125 -16.64 7.94 -1.08
N PRO A 126 -17.77 7.21 -0.96
CA PRO A 126 -19.08 7.82 -0.87
C PRO A 126 -19.36 8.39 0.54
N VAL A 127 -18.49 8.12 1.50
CA VAL A 127 -18.61 8.55 2.90
C VAL A 127 -17.79 9.82 3.10
N GLU A 128 -18.40 10.84 3.70
CA GLU A 128 -17.74 12.08 4.07
C GLU A 128 -16.69 11.80 5.16
N THR A 129 -15.43 12.16 4.90
CA THR A 129 -14.33 11.98 5.83
C THR A 129 -14.25 13.11 6.84
N ARG A 130 -13.48 12.94 7.93
CA ARG A 130 -13.16 14.00 8.88
C ARG A 130 -12.51 15.20 8.19
N GLU A 131 -11.63 14.95 7.24
CA GLU A 131 -10.98 16.02 6.46
C GLU A 131 -11.98 16.79 5.60
N ASP A 132 -12.94 16.14 4.95
CA ASP A 132 -13.98 16.80 4.16
C ASP A 132 -14.85 17.71 5.04
N ARG A 133 -15.23 17.24 6.23
CA ARG A 133 -16.00 18.05 7.20
C ARG A 133 -15.19 19.24 7.72
N PHE A 134 -13.90 19.02 8.00
CA PHE A 134 -12.99 20.08 8.41
C PHE A 134 -12.82 21.14 7.31
N ILE A 135 -12.58 20.75 6.07
CA ILE A 135 -12.47 21.66 4.92
C ILE A 135 -13.75 22.47 4.76
N SER A 136 -14.90 21.82 4.81
CA SER A 136 -16.21 22.50 4.70
C SER A 136 -16.41 23.54 5.81
N TRP A 137 -16.04 23.19 7.05
CA TRP A 137 -16.09 24.09 8.19
C TRP A 137 -15.10 25.27 8.02
N LEU A 138 -13.87 25.00 7.58
CA LEU A 138 -12.81 25.99 7.39
C LEU A 138 -13.23 27.04 6.35
N LEU A 139 -13.72 26.62 5.18
CA LEU A 139 -14.14 27.49 4.10
C LEU A 139 -15.37 28.35 4.50
N LYS A 140 -16.25 27.79 5.31
CA LYS A 140 -17.41 28.53 5.82
C LYS A 140 -17.02 29.63 6.80
N ASN A 141 -16.05 29.38 7.68
CA ASN A 141 -15.66 30.31 8.74
C ASN A 141 -14.58 31.32 8.29
N TYR A 142 -13.82 31.00 7.25
CA TYR A 142 -12.72 31.84 6.74
C TYR A 142 -12.83 32.04 5.21
N PRO A 143 -13.95 32.59 4.70
CA PRO A 143 -14.21 32.64 3.24
C PRO A 143 -13.30 33.62 2.47
N ALA A 144 -12.56 34.47 3.16
CA ALA A 144 -11.62 35.43 2.53
C ALA A 144 -10.21 34.86 2.30
N HIS A 145 -9.91 33.65 2.81
CA HIS A 145 -8.60 33.03 2.66
C HIS A 145 -8.50 32.24 1.35
N ASN A 146 -7.29 32.22 0.80
CA ASN A 146 -6.96 31.35 -0.31
C ASN A 146 -6.81 29.91 0.20
N VAL A 147 -7.02 28.95 -0.73
CA VAL A 147 -6.83 27.53 -0.45
C VAL A 147 -5.74 26.98 -1.36
N ALA A 148 -4.83 26.18 -0.79
CA ALA A 148 -3.80 25.44 -1.50
C ALA A 148 -3.84 23.95 -1.11
N LYS A 149 -3.26 23.10 -1.92
CA LYS A 149 -3.23 21.64 -1.70
C LYS A 149 -1.92 21.24 -1.05
N SER A 150 -1.96 20.42 0.00
CA SER A 150 -0.77 19.81 0.61
C SER A 150 -0.28 18.58 -0.17
N ASN A 151 -1.18 17.89 -0.88
CA ASN A 151 -0.91 16.62 -1.54
C ASN A 151 0.34 16.59 -2.43
N PRO A 152 0.60 17.56 -3.33
CA PRO A 152 1.80 17.50 -4.17
C PRO A 152 3.11 17.51 -3.37
N ILE A 153 3.11 18.15 -2.18
CA ILE A 153 4.27 18.18 -1.27
C ILE A 153 4.44 16.80 -0.63
N LEU A 154 3.36 16.27 -0.05
CA LEU A 154 3.38 14.98 0.64
C LEU A 154 3.61 13.81 -0.32
N GLN A 155 3.06 13.86 -1.53
CA GLN A 155 3.29 12.85 -2.55
C GLN A 155 4.78 12.73 -2.89
N ARG A 156 5.49 13.85 -3.06
CA ARG A 156 6.95 13.84 -3.27
C ARG A 156 7.71 13.32 -2.04
N GLN A 157 7.34 13.74 -0.84
CA GLN A 157 8.01 13.29 0.38
C GLN A 157 7.80 11.79 0.62
N ARG A 158 6.56 11.29 0.52
CA ARG A 158 6.22 9.89 0.76
C ARG A 158 6.72 8.96 -0.34
N SER A 159 6.91 9.46 -1.58
CA SER A 159 7.42 8.63 -2.67
C SER A 159 8.87 8.20 -2.47
N ILE A 160 9.70 9.03 -1.83
CA ILE A 160 11.11 8.73 -1.53
C ILE A 160 11.23 8.37 -0.05
N LYS A 161 11.46 7.10 0.23
CA LYS A 161 11.48 6.56 1.59
C LYS A 161 12.79 6.86 2.31
N HIS A 162 12.69 7.26 3.58
CA HIS A 162 13.85 7.28 4.47
C HIS A 162 14.32 5.83 4.74
N PRO A 163 15.60 5.57 5.03
CA PRO A 163 16.08 4.23 5.35
C PRO A 163 15.28 3.53 6.45
N ASP A 164 14.83 4.24 7.49
CA ASP A 164 14.01 3.68 8.56
C ASP A 164 12.64 3.21 8.08
N GLU A 165 12.04 3.90 7.08
CA GLU A 165 10.79 3.49 6.45
C GLU A 165 10.97 2.20 5.64
N ILE A 166 12.09 2.11 4.89
CA ILE A 166 12.46 0.89 4.14
C ILE A 166 12.67 -0.28 5.10
N ASP A 167 13.24 -0.04 6.28
CA ASP A 167 13.40 -1.08 7.31
C ASP A 167 12.05 -1.56 7.87
N GLN A 168 11.04 -0.69 8.02
CA GLN A 168 9.69 -1.12 8.41
C GLN A 168 9.03 -1.95 7.30
N ILE A 169 9.10 -1.50 6.04
CA ILE A 169 8.58 -2.26 4.88
C ILE A 169 9.26 -3.65 4.84
N LYS A 170 10.58 -3.71 5.03
CA LYS A 170 11.30 -4.98 5.06
C LYS A 170 10.84 -5.91 6.18
N LYS A 171 10.52 -5.38 7.37
CA LYS A 171 9.93 -6.17 8.46
C LYS A 171 8.55 -6.71 8.07
N ALA A 172 7.71 -5.90 7.42
CA ALA A 172 6.42 -6.35 6.89
C ALA A 172 6.61 -7.49 5.86
N CYS A 173 7.57 -7.37 4.93
CA CYS A 173 7.96 -8.43 4.00
C CYS A 173 8.43 -9.72 4.71
N ASP A 174 9.23 -9.58 5.77
CA ASP A 174 9.71 -10.73 6.56
C ASP A 174 8.56 -11.44 7.33
N ILE A 175 7.55 -10.69 7.78
CA ILE A 175 6.34 -11.25 8.39
C ILE A 175 5.51 -11.99 7.33
N THR A 176 5.33 -11.40 6.15
CA THR A 176 4.65 -12.04 5.01
C THR A 176 5.34 -13.35 4.61
N ARG A 177 6.68 -13.35 4.57
CA ARG A 177 7.48 -14.57 4.34
C ARG A 177 7.16 -15.69 5.33
N LYS A 178 7.07 -15.36 6.64
CA LYS A 178 6.75 -16.35 7.67
C LYS A 178 5.36 -16.95 7.44
N GLY A 179 4.36 -16.10 7.16
CA GLY A 179 3.00 -16.53 6.81
C GLY A 179 3.01 -17.43 5.58
N PHE A 180 3.70 -17.04 4.51
CA PHE A 180 3.79 -17.83 3.29
C PHE A 180 4.47 -19.20 3.51
N ASN A 181 5.57 -19.25 4.24
CA ASN A 181 6.24 -20.51 4.58
C ASN A 181 5.35 -21.46 5.40
N ARG A 182 4.49 -20.91 6.27
CA ARG A 182 3.49 -21.67 7.01
C ARG A 182 2.42 -22.23 6.08
N VAL A 183 1.91 -21.41 5.18
CA VAL A 183 0.86 -21.75 4.22
C VAL A 183 1.33 -22.79 3.21
N LEU A 184 2.56 -22.72 2.72
CA LEU A 184 3.11 -23.74 1.82
C LEU A 184 3.04 -25.16 2.40
N LYS A 185 3.18 -25.30 3.72
CA LYS A 185 3.07 -26.60 4.43
C LYS A 185 1.63 -27.00 4.74
N PHE A 186 0.71 -26.05 4.68
CA PHE A 186 -0.71 -26.25 5.00
C PHE A 186 -1.57 -26.59 3.77
N VAL A 187 -1.27 -25.96 2.63
CA VAL A 187 -2.06 -26.09 1.39
C VAL A 187 -2.05 -27.54 0.89
N LYS A 188 -3.24 -28.10 0.71
CA LYS A 188 -3.49 -29.44 0.13
C LYS A 188 -4.91 -29.52 -0.41
N PRO A 189 -5.26 -30.51 -1.25
CA PRO A 189 -6.63 -30.72 -1.69
C PRO A 189 -7.60 -30.89 -0.52
N GLY A 190 -8.72 -30.19 -0.58
CA GLY A 190 -9.77 -30.23 0.43
C GLY A 190 -9.74 -29.10 1.46
N VAL A 191 -8.65 -28.31 1.57
CA VAL A 191 -8.63 -27.10 2.41
C VAL A 191 -9.49 -26.02 1.78
N TRP A 192 -10.02 -25.12 2.63
CA TRP A 192 -10.79 -23.96 2.17
C TRP A 192 -9.90 -22.72 2.10
N GLU A 193 -10.22 -21.80 1.19
CA GLU A 193 -9.49 -20.53 1.02
C GLU A 193 -9.42 -19.73 2.33
N TYR A 194 -10.52 -19.67 3.11
CA TYR A 194 -10.53 -19.00 4.43
C TYR A 194 -9.68 -19.72 5.50
N GLU A 195 -9.41 -21.02 5.36
CA GLU A 195 -8.49 -21.71 6.27
C GLU A 195 -7.04 -21.29 5.99
N ILE A 196 -6.71 -21.03 4.72
CA ILE A 196 -5.42 -20.49 4.32
C ILE A 196 -5.27 -19.04 4.83
N GLU A 197 -6.34 -18.23 4.74
CA GLU A 197 -6.39 -16.89 5.32
C GLU A 197 -6.12 -16.93 6.83
N ALA A 198 -6.72 -17.89 7.55
CA ALA A 198 -6.49 -18.07 8.98
C ALA A 198 -5.04 -18.43 9.33
N GLU A 199 -4.34 -19.20 8.49
CA GLU A 199 -2.92 -19.50 8.68
C GLU A 199 -2.01 -18.26 8.47
N PHE A 200 -2.33 -17.40 7.51
CA PHE A 200 -1.64 -16.13 7.33
C PHE A 200 -1.86 -15.19 8.52
N ILE A 201 -3.12 -14.94 8.90
CA ILE A 201 -3.44 -13.99 9.97
C ILE A 201 -2.86 -14.44 11.32
N HIS A 202 -2.85 -15.77 11.60
CA HIS A 202 -2.20 -16.31 12.77
C HIS A 202 -0.73 -15.88 12.84
N GLU A 203 0.02 -16.05 11.75
CA GLU A 203 1.45 -15.75 11.72
C GLU A 203 1.69 -14.24 11.80
N PHE A 204 0.84 -13.43 11.14
CA PHE A 204 0.95 -11.98 11.15
C PHE A 204 0.77 -11.43 12.58
N ILE A 205 -0.31 -11.80 13.25
CA ILE A 205 -0.58 -11.38 14.63
C ILE A 205 0.51 -11.88 15.60
N ASN A 206 0.94 -13.14 15.45
CA ASN A 206 2.03 -13.72 16.27
C ASN A 206 3.39 -13.00 16.07
N SER A 207 3.56 -12.30 14.95
CA SER A 207 4.73 -11.50 14.62
C SER A 207 4.57 -10.00 14.94
N SER A 208 3.57 -9.61 15.75
CA SER A 208 3.26 -8.22 16.15
C SER A 208 2.83 -7.31 14.99
N SER A 209 2.27 -7.86 13.93
CA SER A 209 1.56 -7.12 12.89
C SER A 209 0.12 -6.83 13.34
N LYS A 210 -0.48 -5.74 12.87
CA LYS A 210 -1.94 -5.50 13.04
C LYS A 210 -2.79 -6.48 12.20
N GLY A 211 -2.20 -7.15 11.21
CA GLY A 211 -2.86 -8.06 10.30
C GLY A 211 -2.47 -7.84 8.85
N PHE A 212 -3.43 -8.06 7.96
CA PHE A 212 -3.24 -7.80 6.54
C PHE A 212 -3.19 -6.29 6.24
N ALA A 213 -2.27 -5.87 5.39
CA ALA A 213 -2.17 -4.50 4.89
C ALA A 213 -3.37 -4.10 3.99
N TYR A 214 -4.01 -5.07 3.39
CA TYR A 214 -5.21 -4.96 2.52
C TYR A 214 -6.04 -6.23 2.60
N SER A 215 -7.25 -6.20 2.03
CA SER A 215 -8.10 -7.40 1.98
C SER A 215 -7.40 -8.51 1.20
N PRO A 216 -7.10 -9.67 1.82
CA PRO A 216 -6.34 -10.72 1.18
C PRO A 216 -7.10 -11.35 0.01
N ILE A 217 -6.39 -11.65 -1.07
CA ILE A 217 -6.89 -12.39 -2.22
C ILE A 217 -6.34 -13.81 -2.13
N ILE A 218 -7.23 -14.78 -1.95
CA ILE A 218 -6.86 -16.20 -1.87
C ILE A 218 -7.81 -16.94 -2.82
N ALA A 219 -7.39 -17.07 -4.07
CA ALA A 219 -8.22 -17.54 -5.17
C ALA A 219 -7.78 -18.90 -5.68
N SER A 220 -8.67 -19.89 -5.70
CA SER A 220 -8.40 -21.23 -6.22
C SER A 220 -9.02 -21.49 -7.58
N GLY A 221 -8.36 -22.26 -8.43
CA GLY A 221 -8.83 -22.67 -9.74
C GLY A 221 -9.13 -21.49 -10.66
N ASN A 222 -10.29 -21.46 -11.30
CA ASN A 222 -10.64 -20.42 -12.26
C ASN A 222 -10.81 -19.02 -11.63
N ASP A 223 -11.00 -18.92 -10.31
CA ASP A 223 -11.09 -17.60 -9.65
C ASP A 223 -9.75 -16.86 -9.62
N ASN A 224 -8.62 -17.52 -9.93
CA ASN A 224 -7.33 -16.88 -10.19
C ASN A 224 -7.41 -15.84 -11.32
N ASN A 225 -8.43 -15.89 -12.17
CA ASN A 225 -8.68 -14.93 -13.25
C ASN A 225 -9.45 -13.69 -12.78
N VAL A 226 -9.89 -13.64 -11.52
CA VAL A 226 -10.58 -12.48 -10.92
C VAL A 226 -9.57 -11.67 -10.12
N LEU A 227 -9.17 -10.52 -10.64
CA LEU A 227 -8.04 -9.73 -10.11
C LEU A 227 -8.19 -9.34 -8.64
N HIS A 228 -9.40 -9.00 -8.19
CA HIS A 228 -9.71 -8.64 -6.80
C HIS A 228 -10.72 -9.61 -6.19
N TYR A 229 -10.38 -10.91 -6.16
CA TYR A 229 -11.18 -11.94 -5.53
C TYR A 229 -10.97 -11.93 -4.01
N ILE A 230 -11.95 -11.47 -3.26
CA ILE A 230 -11.89 -11.31 -1.79
C ILE A 230 -12.88 -12.18 -1.03
N LYS A 231 -13.59 -13.09 -1.73
CA LYS A 231 -14.58 -13.94 -1.05
C LYS A 231 -13.95 -15.04 -0.22
N ASN A 232 -12.82 -15.58 -0.65
CA ASN A 232 -12.01 -16.60 0.03
C ASN A 232 -12.85 -17.74 0.61
N ASN A 233 -13.84 -18.24 -0.12
CA ASN A 233 -14.85 -19.16 0.41
C ASN A 233 -15.02 -20.46 -0.39
N LYS A 234 -14.07 -20.80 -1.25
CA LYS A 234 -14.05 -22.04 -2.00
C LYS A 234 -13.16 -23.11 -1.38
N GLN A 235 -13.47 -24.35 -1.68
CA GLN A 235 -12.62 -25.50 -1.35
C GLN A 235 -11.64 -25.76 -2.49
N CYS A 236 -10.36 -25.80 -2.16
CA CYS A 236 -9.26 -26.05 -3.09
C CYS A 236 -9.28 -27.50 -3.57
N LYS A 237 -9.15 -27.72 -4.89
CA LYS A 237 -9.22 -29.05 -5.50
C LYS A 237 -7.89 -29.49 -6.04
N SER A 238 -7.71 -30.82 -6.12
CA SER A 238 -6.53 -31.41 -6.74
C SER A 238 -6.36 -30.98 -8.20
N GLY A 239 -5.16 -30.59 -8.59
CA GLY A 239 -4.82 -30.12 -9.94
C GLY A 239 -5.05 -28.64 -10.19
N GLU A 240 -5.74 -27.95 -9.28
CA GLU A 240 -5.89 -26.49 -9.33
C GLU A 240 -4.61 -25.77 -8.87
N LEU A 241 -4.46 -24.53 -9.31
CA LEU A 241 -3.56 -23.54 -8.69
C LEU A 241 -4.33 -22.70 -7.68
N ILE A 242 -3.62 -22.19 -6.69
CA ILE A 242 -4.11 -21.15 -5.81
C ILE A 242 -3.22 -19.92 -5.90
N LEU A 243 -3.79 -18.79 -6.24
CA LEU A 243 -3.16 -17.48 -6.26
C LEU A 243 -3.44 -16.81 -4.91
N MET A 244 -2.39 -16.41 -4.24
CA MET A 244 -2.43 -15.71 -2.96
C MET A 244 -1.74 -14.37 -3.12
N ASP A 245 -2.52 -13.29 -3.00
CA ASP A 245 -2.06 -11.92 -3.02
C ASP A 245 -2.34 -11.34 -1.63
N VAL A 246 -1.26 -11.26 -0.84
CA VAL A 246 -1.30 -11.01 0.59
C VAL A 246 -0.08 -10.23 1.06
N GLY A 247 -0.28 -9.31 1.97
CA GLY A 247 0.79 -8.58 2.62
C GLY A 247 0.49 -8.31 4.09
N ALA A 248 1.49 -8.40 4.94
CA ALA A 248 1.41 -7.96 6.33
C ALA A 248 1.59 -6.44 6.43
N GLU A 249 0.94 -5.83 7.42
CA GLU A 249 1.25 -4.48 7.85
C GLU A 249 2.20 -4.54 9.05
N TYR A 250 3.21 -3.66 9.12
CA TYR A 250 4.04 -3.50 10.29
C TYR A 250 4.43 -2.03 10.50
N GLY A 251 4.10 -1.49 11.67
CA GLY A 251 4.37 -0.08 11.99
C GLY A 251 3.71 0.91 11.02
N ASN A 252 2.51 0.60 10.55
CA ASN A 252 1.75 1.30 9.52
C ASN A 252 2.33 1.22 8.10
N TYR A 253 3.39 0.43 7.85
CA TYR A 253 3.93 0.18 6.52
C TYR A 253 3.44 -1.15 5.96
N SER A 254 3.08 -1.14 4.70
CA SER A 254 2.57 -2.31 3.98
C SER A 254 3.70 -3.12 3.34
N SER A 255 3.50 -4.43 3.22
CA SER A 255 4.13 -5.27 2.20
C SER A 255 3.08 -5.76 1.22
N ASP A 256 3.50 -6.17 0.03
CA ASP A 256 2.63 -6.65 -1.04
C ASP A 256 3.27 -7.81 -1.78
N MET A 257 2.66 -8.99 -1.70
CA MET A 257 3.23 -10.20 -2.27
C MET A 257 2.18 -11.03 -2.97
N THR A 258 2.40 -11.38 -4.22
CA THR A 258 1.62 -12.44 -4.87
C THR A 258 2.48 -13.66 -5.15
N ARG A 259 1.95 -14.84 -4.80
CA ARG A 259 2.44 -16.15 -5.19
C ARG A 259 1.30 -17.03 -5.69
N THR A 260 1.58 -17.78 -6.73
CA THR A 260 0.66 -18.80 -7.26
C THR A 260 1.28 -20.18 -7.09
N VAL A 261 0.62 -21.08 -6.35
CA VAL A 261 1.16 -22.40 -6.01
C VAL A 261 0.18 -23.52 -6.37
N PRO A 262 0.67 -24.77 -6.61
CA PRO A 262 -0.20 -25.88 -6.92
C PRO A 262 -0.87 -26.44 -5.64
N VAL A 263 -2.18 -26.57 -5.64
CA VAL A 263 -2.93 -27.12 -4.49
C VAL A 263 -2.44 -28.53 -4.12
N SER A 264 -2.04 -29.33 -5.10
CA SER A 264 -1.55 -30.71 -4.90
C SER A 264 -0.05 -30.82 -4.65
N GLY A 265 0.67 -29.71 -4.40
CA GLY A 265 2.11 -29.68 -4.20
C GLY A 265 2.93 -29.93 -5.47
N LYS A 266 2.29 -30.00 -6.65
CA LYS A 266 2.99 -30.21 -7.92
C LYS A 266 2.28 -29.53 -9.07
N PHE A 267 3.03 -28.73 -9.84
CA PHE A 267 2.52 -28.08 -11.05
C PHE A 267 2.41 -29.07 -12.22
N SER A 268 1.38 -28.92 -13.05
CA SER A 268 1.35 -29.57 -14.36
C SER A 268 2.38 -28.96 -15.32
N LYS A 269 2.67 -29.64 -16.44
CA LYS A 269 3.58 -29.10 -17.45
C LYS A 269 3.16 -27.73 -17.98
N ARG A 270 1.87 -27.55 -18.26
CA ARG A 270 1.33 -26.28 -18.76
C ARG A 270 1.39 -25.16 -17.70
N GLN A 271 1.08 -25.49 -16.46
CA GLN A 271 1.20 -24.55 -15.36
C GLN A 271 2.64 -24.08 -15.15
N LYS A 272 3.65 -25.01 -15.22
CA LYS A 272 5.08 -24.64 -15.15
C LYS A 272 5.51 -23.73 -16.31
N GLU A 273 5.03 -24.01 -17.51
CA GLU A 273 5.32 -23.20 -18.70
C GLU A 273 4.86 -21.76 -18.53
N ILE A 274 3.60 -21.54 -18.12
CA ILE A 274 3.03 -20.20 -17.89
C ILE A 274 3.68 -19.53 -16.67
N TYR A 275 3.89 -20.27 -15.57
CA TYR A 275 4.57 -19.77 -14.39
C TYR A 275 5.95 -19.19 -14.71
N ASN A 276 6.76 -19.95 -15.44
CA ASN A 276 8.09 -19.53 -15.83
C ASN A 276 8.07 -18.34 -16.80
N ALA A 277 7.04 -18.20 -17.64
CA ALA A 277 6.86 -17.02 -18.48
C ALA A 277 6.60 -15.77 -17.62
N VAL A 278 5.67 -15.86 -16.65
CA VAL A 278 5.41 -14.76 -15.69
C VAL A 278 6.65 -14.41 -14.89
N LEU A 279 7.40 -15.42 -14.42
CA LEU A 279 8.63 -15.20 -13.65
C LEU A 279 9.71 -14.49 -14.48
N ARG A 280 9.88 -14.84 -15.77
CA ARG A 280 10.79 -14.12 -16.67
C ARG A 280 10.35 -12.67 -16.86
N VAL A 281 9.05 -12.41 -17.09
CA VAL A 281 8.54 -11.04 -17.20
C VAL A 281 8.82 -10.26 -15.92
N LYS A 282 8.55 -10.85 -14.74
CA LYS A 282 8.83 -10.22 -13.45
C LYS A 282 10.29 -9.85 -13.28
N ASN A 283 11.19 -10.79 -13.58
CA ASN A 283 12.62 -10.59 -13.43
C ASN A 283 13.16 -9.50 -14.39
N GLU A 284 12.69 -9.47 -15.64
CA GLU A 284 13.06 -8.42 -16.59
C GLU A 284 12.43 -7.06 -16.23
N ALA A 285 11.15 -7.04 -15.82
CA ALA A 285 10.49 -5.82 -15.36
C ALA A 285 11.21 -5.21 -14.15
N THR A 286 11.65 -6.05 -13.20
CA THR A 286 12.43 -5.59 -12.03
C THR A 286 13.67 -4.81 -12.47
N LYS A 287 14.42 -5.27 -13.47
CA LYS A 287 15.63 -4.59 -13.96
C LYS A 287 15.37 -3.20 -14.56
N LEU A 288 14.15 -2.93 -14.99
CA LEU A 288 13.75 -1.64 -15.57
C LEU A 288 13.46 -0.55 -14.52
N LEU A 289 13.29 -0.93 -13.26
CA LEU A 289 13.05 0.00 -12.14
C LEU A 289 14.37 0.63 -11.69
N THR A 290 14.87 1.57 -12.48
CA THR A 290 16.15 2.25 -12.26
C THR A 290 15.96 3.76 -12.19
N VAL A 291 16.89 4.44 -11.52
CA VAL A 291 16.91 5.91 -11.45
C VAL A 291 16.85 6.54 -12.85
N GLY A 292 15.94 7.49 -13.02
CA GLY A 292 15.75 8.24 -14.27
C GLY A 292 14.75 7.60 -15.25
N ASN A 293 14.33 6.34 -15.07
CA ASN A 293 13.22 5.77 -15.82
C ASN A 293 11.89 6.39 -15.34
N ASN A 294 10.78 6.13 -16.02
CA ASN A 294 9.46 6.63 -15.67
C ASN A 294 8.36 5.62 -16.01
N TRP A 295 7.16 5.84 -15.45
CA TRP A 295 6.02 4.93 -15.61
C TRP A 295 5.68 4.60 -17.06
N LYS A 296 5.72 5.60 -17.95
CA LYS A 296 5.35 5.41 -19.36
C LYS A 296 6.33 4.47 -20.06
N ILE A 297 7.63 4.76 -19.96
CA ILE A 297 8.67 3.94 -20.59
C ILE A 297 8.67 2.54 -19.98
N PHE A 298 8.56 2.45 -18.66
CA PHE A 298 8.49 1.18 -17.93
C PHE A 298 7.36 0.28 -18.45
N HIS A 299 6.12 0.81 -18.52
CA HIS A 299 4.97 0.02 -18.97
C HIS A 299 5.06 -0.36 -20.47
N GLU A 300 5.59 0.50 -21.32
CA GLU A 300 5.84 0.18 -22.74
C GLU A 300 6.82 -0.99 -22.86
N GLN A 301 7.95 -0.93 -22.16
CA GLN A 301 8.97 -2.00 -22.18
C GLN A 301 8.44 -3.32 -21.59
N VAL A 302 7.73 -3.30 -20.48
CA VAL A 302 7.12 -4.51 -19.91
C VAL A 302 6.07 -5.10 -20.85
N GLY A 303 5.29 -4.26 -21.55
CA GLY A 303 4.35 -4.72 -22.56
C GLY A 303 5.03 -5.45 -23.72
N GLU A 304 6.21 -5.01 -24.15
CA GLU A 304 7.02 -5.70 -25.18
C GLU A 304 7.54 -7.04 -24.68
N ILE A 305 8.05 -7.09 -23.44
CA ILE A 305 8.52 -8.33 -22.81
C ILE A 305 7.36 -9.33 -22.68
N MET A 306 6.22 -8.90 -22.17
CA MET A 306 5.01 -9.74 -22.04
C MET A 306 4.52 -10.25 -23.38
N THR A 307 4.51 -9.41 -24.41
CA THR A 307 4.11 -9.80 -25.78
C THR A 307 5.00 -10.94 -26.29
N LYS A 308 6.30 -10.87 -26.06
CA LYS A 308 7.25 -11.92 -26.45
C LYS A 308 6.96 -13.24 -25.72
N GLU A 309 6.78 -13.19 -24.41
CA GLU A 309 6.49 -14.37 -23.60
C GLU A 309 5.16 -15.02 -23.98
N LEU A 310 4.10 -14.22 -24.21
CA LEU A 310 2.80 -14.73 -24.67
C LEU A 310 2.87 -15.42 -26.04
N LEU A 311 3.72 -14.91 -26.94
CA LEU A 311 3.96 -15.52 -28.24
C LEU A 311 4.70 -16.86 -28.07
N GLU A 312 5.71 -16.94 -27.21
CA GLU A 312 6.48 -18.16 -26.94
C GLU A 312 5.63 -19.29 -26.34
N VAL A 313 4.70 -18.94 -25.41
CA VAL A 313 3.79 -19.94 -24.80
C VAL A 313 2.52 -20.19 -25.64
N GLY A 314 2.40 -19.59 -26.83
CA GLY A 314 1.32 -19.84 -27.79
C GLY A 314 -0.06 -19.26 -27.41
N LEU A 315 -0.09 -18.25 -26.55
CA LEU A 315 -1.34 -17.56 -26.15
C LEU A 315 -1.76 -16.47 -27.13
N ILE A 316 -0.79 -15.88 -27.84
CA ILE A 316 -1.01 -14.96 -28.96
C ILE A 316 -0.21 -15.44 -30.18
N ASP A 317 -0.58 -14.98 -31.37
CA ASP A 317 0.11 -15.27 -32.60
C ASP A 317 0.61 -14.01 -33.34
N LYS A 318 1.27 -14.20 -34.48
CA LYS A 318 1.77 -13.10 -35.31
C LYS A 318 0.65 -12.23 -35.88
N ASN A 319 -0.56 -12.78 -36.04
CA ASN A 319 -1.71 -12.01 -36.54
C ASN A 319 -2.25 -11.10 -35.43
N ASP A 320 -2.27 -11.57 -34.18
CA ASP A 320 -2.64 -10.73 -33.03
C ASP A 320 -1.71 -9.53 -32.94
N ILE A 321 -0.39 -9.74 -33.07
CA ILE A 321 0.61 -8.68 -33.06
C ILE A 321 0.44 -7.73 -34.25
N LYS A 322 0.16 -8.25 -35.44
CA LYS A 322 -0.05 -7.44 -36.64
C LYS A 322 -1.30 -6.55 -36.53
N ASN A 323 -2.34 -7.05 -35.87
CA ASN A 323 -3.65 -6.38 -35.78
C ASN A 323 -3.78 -5.52 -34.51
N GLN A 324 -2.77 -5.50 -33.62
CA GLN A 324 -2.80 -4.69 -32.40
C GLN A 324 -2.75 -3.19 -32.69
N THR A 325 -3.22 -2.41 -31.74
CA THR A 325 -3.12 -0.94 -31.76
C THR A 325 -2.47 -0.44 -30.47
N LYS A 326 -2.00 0.82 -30.46
CA LYS A 326 -1.48 1.43 -29.22
C LYS A 326 -2.52 1.46 -28.09
N LYS A 327 -3.81 1.53 -28.40
CA LYS A 327 -4.90 1.52 -27.40
C LYS A 327 -5.30 0.11 -26.97
N SER A 328 -5.04 -0.90 -27.81
CA SER A 328 -5.34 -2.30 -27.56
C SER A 328 -4.16 -3.18 -28.00
N PRO A 329 -3.08 -3.19 -27.22
CA PRO A 329 -1.95 -4.08 -27.50
C PRO A 329 -2.35 -5.53 -27.24
N ALA A 330 -1.79 -6.46 -28.03
CA ALA A 330 -2.16 -7.88 -28.02
C ALA A 330 -2.01 -8.54 -26.63
N TYR A 331 -0.98 -8.16 -25.88
CA TYR A 331 -0.75 -8.72 -24.54
C TYR A 331 -1.88 -8.41 -23.55
N LYS A 332 -2.64 -7.32 -23.72
CA LYS A 332 -3.73 -6.92 -22.82
C LYS A 332 -4.87 -7.94 -22.74
N LYS A 333 -4.96 -8.88 -23.68
CA LYS A 333 -5.90 -10.00 -23.63
C LYS A 333 -5.66 -10.90 -22.41
N TYR A 334 -4.38 -11.08 -22.03
CA TYR A 334 -3.97 -11.99 -20.96
C TYR A 334 -3.30 -11.28 -19.79
N PHE A 335 -2.89 -10.02 -19.95
CA PHE A 335 -2.31 -9.17 -18.91
C PHE A 335 -2.92 -7.76 -18.98
N MET A 336 -4.01 -7.54 -18.26
CA MET A 336 -4.86 -6.36 -18.39
C MET A 336 -4.58 -5.25 -17.38
N HIS A 337 -3.84 -5.52 -16.31
CA HIS A 337 -3.53 -4.53 -15.24
C HIS A 337 -2.14 -3.88 -15.40
N GLY A 338 -1.77 -3.02 -14.48
CA GLY A 338 -0.42 -2.44 -14.38
C GLY A 338 0.58 -3.46 -13.83
N THR A 339 1.86 -3.22 -14.07
CA THR A 339 2.93 -4.11 -13.60
C THR A 339 3.44 -3.71 -12.21
N SER A 340 3.15 -2.49 -11.75
CA SER A 340 3.80 -1.93 -10.58
C SER A 340 3.04 -0.71 -10.06
N HIS A 341 3.19 -0.43 -8.78
CA HIS A 341 2.75 0.79 -8.11
C HIS A 341 3.70 1.14 -6.95
N HIS A 342 3.61 2.36 -6.44
CA HIS A 342 4.30 2.75 -5.22
C HIS A 342 3.77 1.96 -4.02
N LEU A 343 4.65 1.64 -3.09
CA LEU A 343 4.34 0.95 -1.83
C LEU A 343 4.94 1.73 -0.65
N GLY A 344 4.25 1.75 0.49
CA GLY A 344 4.74 2.40 1.70
C GLY A 344 3.72 2.36 2.85
N LEU A 345 3.30 3.53 3.33
CA LEU A 345 2.24 3.67 4.33
C LEU A 345 0.87 3.21 3.80
N ASP A 346 0.64 3.37 2.52
CA ASP A 346 -0.47 2.76 1.80
C ASP A 346 0.07 1.64 0.90
N THR A 347 -0.72 0.59 0.69
CA THR A 347 -0.38 -0.46 -0.29
C THR A 347 -0.25 0.13 -1.69
N HIS A 348 -1.24 0.93 -2.13
CA HIS A 348 -1.10 1.79 -3.28
C HIS A 348 -0.70 3.19 -2.82
N ASP A 349 0.61 3.37 -2.58
CA ASP A 349 1.13 4.59 -1.99
C ASP A 349 1.24 5.75 -2.99
N TYR A 350 1.48 6.92 -2.46
CA TYR A 350 1.63 8.15 -3.22
C TYR A 350 2.91 8.16 -4.06
N GLY A 351 2.77 8.70 -5.28
CA GLY A 351 3.84 9.08 -6.16
C GLY A 351 3.33 9.99 -7.26
N LEU A 352 4.18 10.87 -7.77
CA LEU A 352 3.87 11.69 -8.92
C LEU A 352 4.14 10.87 -10.18
N LEU A 353 3.10 10.54 -10.95
CA LEU A 353 3.20 9.70 -12.16
C LEU A 353 4.07 10.30 -13.27
N GLU A 354 4.22 11.62 -13.26
CA GLU A 354 5.06 12.35 -14.23
C GLU A 354 6.54 12.40 -13.84
N ASP A 355 6.86 12.14 -12.57
CA ASP A 355 8.22 12.25 -12.06
C ASP A 355 9.06 11.02 -12.46
N PRO A 356 10.36 11.19 -12.76
CA PRO A 356 11.27 10.08 -12.98
C PRO A 356 11.48 9.30 -11.68
N PHE A 357 11.77 8.01 -11.81
CA PHE A 357 12.12 7.16 -10.68
C PHE A 357 13.40 7.65 -10.01
N GLN A 358 13.42 7.62 -8.69
CA GLN A 358 14.52 8.08 -7.87
C GLN A 358 14.96 7.00 -6.88
N GLU A 359 16.18 7.13 -6.37
CA GLU A 359 16.68 6.28 -5.29
C GLU A 359 15.73 6.31 -4.09
N ASN A 360 15.60 5.17 -3.40
CA ASN A 360 14.71 4.95 -2.25
C ASN A 360 13.20 5.04 -2.55
N MET A 361 12.77 5.10 -3.80
CA MET A 361 11.40 4.76 -4.14
C MET A 361 11.20 3.26 -3.99
N VAL A 362 10.07 2.86 -3.42
CA VAL A 362 9.68 1.46 -3.24
C VAL A 362 8.48 1.16 -4.13
N PHE A 363 8.57 0.05 -4.87
CA PHE A 363 7.57 -0.37 -5.85
C PHE A 363 7.26 -1.85 -5.71
N THR A 364 6.06 -2.25 -6.08
CA THR A 364 5.72 -3.64 -6.40
C THR A 364 6.20 -4.00 -7.80
N VAL A 365 6.37 -5.29 -8.10
CA VAL A 365 6.56 -5.82 -9.47
C VAL A 365 5.69 -7.06 -9.61
N GLU A 366 4.51 -6.90 -10.25
CA GLU A 366 3.38 -7.83 -10.17
C GLU A 366 2.82 -8.31 -11.53
N PRO A 367 3.63 -8.71 -12.52
CA PRO A 367 3.05 -9.21 -13.78
C PRO A 367 2.24 -10.49 -13.56
N GLY A 368 1.21 -10.67 -14.41
CA GLY A 368 0.39 -11.88 -14.40
C GLY A 368 -0.06 -12.27 -15.80
N ILE A 369 -0.38 -13.55 -15.96
CA ILE A 369 -1.00 -14.12 -17.17
C ILE A 369 -2.28 -14.85 -16.73
N TYR A 370 -3.42 -14.44 -17.27
CA TYR A 370 -4.76 -14.93 -16.91
C TYR A 370 -5.41 -15.61 -18.08
N ILE A 371 -5.77 -16.91 -17.92
CA ILE A 371 -6.23 -17.78 -19.01
C ILE A 371 -7.57 -18.43 -18.62
N PRO A 372 -8.69 -17.67 -18.67
CA PRO A 372 -10.00 -18.23 -18.31
C PRO A 372 -10.36 -19.51 -19.05
N ASP A 373 -9.97 -19.64 -20.32
CA ASP A 373 -10.21 -20.82 -21.15
C ASP A 373 -9.45 -22.07 -20.66
N GLU A 374 -8.30 -21.91 -19.97
CA GLU A 374 -7.55 -22.98 -19.33
C GLU A 374 -7.88 -23.13 -17.85
N GLY A 375 -8.71 -22.25 -17.29
CA GLY A 375 -9.23 -22.32 -15.92
C GLY A 375 -8.24 -21.91 -14.83
N PHE A 376 -7.19 -21.13 -15.15
CA PHE A 376 -6.24 -20.61 -14.17
C PHE A 376 -5.60 -19.28 -14.60
N GLY A 377 -5.12 -18.53 -13.62
CA GLY A 377 -4.26 -17.37 -13.79
C GLY A 377 -3.04 -17.49 -12.88
N ILE A 378 -1.96 -16.81 -13.23
CA ILE A 378 -0.72 -16.76 -12.45
C ILE A 378 -0.30 -15.31 -12.33
N ARG A 379 -0.10 -14.82 -11.09
CA ARG A 379 0.57 -13.56 -10.77
C ARG A 379 1.73 -13.86 -9.84
N LEU A 380 2.85 -13.18 -10.04
CA LEU A 380 4.03 -13.23 -9.19
C LEU A 380 4.46 -11.81 -8.88
N GLU A 381 4.66 -11.51 -7.61
CA GLU A 381 4.90 -10.15 -7.12
C GLU A 381 5.92 -10.12 -6.00
N ASP A 382 6.79 -9.13 -6.05
CA ASP A 382 7.70 -8.76 -4.98
C ASP A 382 7.77 -7.24 -4.81
N ASP A 383 8.13 -6.82 -3.60
CA ASP A 383 8.48 -5.43 -3.28
C ASP A 383 9.96 -5.18 -3.55
N VAL A 384 10.24 -4.07 -4.22
CA VAL A 384 11.61 -3.68 -4.58
C VAL A 384 11.88 -2.22 -4.23
N VAL A 385 13.12 -1.91 -3.83
CA VAL A 385 13.58 -0.54 -3.60
C VAL A 385 14.62 -0.15 -4.65
N ILE A 386 14.45 1.03 -5.26
CA ILE A 386 15.38 1.56 -6.24
C ILE A 386 16.69 1.96 -5.55
N GLN A 387 17.80 1.54 -6.12
CA GLN A 387 19.16 1.87 -5.65
C GLN A 387 19.78 2.94 -6.54
N ALA A 388 20.69 3.76 -5.97
CA ALA A 388 21.44 4.77 -6.73
C ALA A 388 22.26 4.16 -7.86
N GLN A 389 22.80 2.97 -7.65
CA GLN A 389 23.63 2.24 -8.61
C GLN A 389 23.30 0.74 -8.56
N GLY A 390 23.50 0.05 -9.66
CA GLY A 390 23.11 -1.35 -9.79
C GLY A 390 21.62 -1.52 -10.12
N GLY A 391 21.10 -2.72 -9.99
CA GLY A 391 19.67 -2.99 -10.11
C GLY A 391 18.91 -2.68 -8.80
N PRO A 392 17.57 -2.64 -8.84
CA PRO A 392 16.77 -2.47 -7.63
C PRO A 392 16.98 -3.64 -6.67
N LYS A 393 16.92 -3.35 -5.37
CA LYS A 393 17.02 -4.36 -4.32
C LYS A 393 15.66 -4.97 -4.07
N ASN A 394 15.54 -6.28 -4.27
CA ASN A 394 14.34 -7.03 -3.91
C ASN A 394 14.29 -7.24 -2.40
N LEU A 395 13.23 -6.73 -1.73
CA LEU A 395 13.00 -6.85 -0.30
C LEU A 395 12.48 -8.23 0.09
N MET A 396 11.98 -9.00 -0.87
CA MET A 396 11.40 -10.34 -0.73
C MET A 396 12.27 -11.45 -1.34
N SER A 397 13.55 -11.19 -1.61
CA SER A 397 14.47 -12.15 -2.23
C SER A 397 14.66 -13.47 -1.47
N ASN A 398 14.21 -13.53 -0.22
CA ASN A 398 14.25 -14.70 0.65
C ASN A 398 12.89 -15.44 0.74
N ILE A 399 11.93 -15.11 -0.12
CA ILE A 399 10.64 -15.79 -0.23
C ILE A 399 10.68 -16.71 -1.44
N ALA A 400 10.32 -17.97 -1.25
CA ALA A 400 10.31 -18.97 -2.32
C ALA A 400 9.48 -18.51 -3.53
N ILE A 401 10.06 -18.64 -4.72
CA ILE A 401 9.44 -18.23 -5.98
C ILE A 401 9.74 -19.20 -7.14
N GLU A 402 10.83 -19.94 -7.07
CA GLU A 402 11.15 -20.92 -8.11
C GLU A 402 10.22 -22.14 -8.00
N VAL A 403 9.81 -22.66 -9.16
CA VAL A 403 8.89 -23.81 -9.24
C VAL A 403 9.36 -25.00 -8.41
N ASP A 404 10.63 -25.37 -8.56
CA ASP A 404 11.17 -26.57 -7.90
C ASP A 404 11.32 -26.34 -6.38
N GLU A 405 11.66 -25.14 -5.93
CA GLU A 405 11.71 -24.74 -4.50
C GLU A 405 10.34 -24.83 -3.85
N ILE A 406 9.30 -24.30 -4.51
CA ILE A 406 7.91 -24.37 -4.01
C ILE A 406 7.45 -25.83 -3.90
N GLU A 407 7.69 -26.66 -4.95
CA GLU A 407 7.34 -28.09 -4.93
C GLU A 407 8.08 -28.83 -3.82
N GLU A 408 9.37 -28.53 -3.57
CA GLU A 408 10.15 -29.13 -2.49
C GLU A 408 9.58 -28.78 -1.11
N ILE A 409 9.32 -27.52 -0.84
CA ILE A 409 8.76 -27.06 0.45
C ILE A 409 7.38 -27.66 0.72
N MET A 410 6.52 -27.71 -0.31
CA MET A 410 5.17 -28.26 -0.16
C MET A 410 5.14 -29.78 0.07
N ASN A 411 6.20 -30.50 -0.31
CA ASN A 411 6.29 -31.97 -0.17
C ASN A 411 7.27 -32.40 0.94
N SER A 412 7.81 -31.45 1.73
CA SER A 412 8.76 -31.72 2.82
C SER A 412 8.12 -32.15 4.15
#